data_e03c67f4ae3044a2491cf707e9a4eeab
#
_entry.id   e03c67f4ae3044a2491cf707e9a4eeab
#
_cell.length_a   1.000
_cell.length_b   1.000
_cell.length_c   1.000
_cell.angle_alpha   90.00
_cell.angle_beta   90.00
_cell.angle_gamma   90.00
#
_symmetry.space_group_name_H-M   'P 1'
#
loop_
_entity.id
_entity.type
_entity.pdbx_description
1 polymer ?
#
loop_
_entity_poly.entity_id
_entity_poly.type
_entity_poly.pdbx_seq_one_letter_code
_entity_poly.pdbx_strand_id
1 'polypeptide(L)'
;MTKQKKIISVLTAAALLCTGIGTAGISQPLTASAADSIESSMDWDTLNIAGGGFVSGIITGDDQMYARTDVGGAYRYDYEQKKWVQLMGFLNEADRGFLSVDAMCVDPNDDDTLYLLCGCAYFSGARTAIFRSRDAGETFEEIDVTDLIQVHGNGYGRQCGEAIAVDPDNPDIIYCGGDATAGTSGLIMSEDGGDTWKAVDGYGKLDLFEYEINWPTWTEHKVKTTAEKYDGGANGVSTITITDGKVFVGTSIKGKANLHVAEVGSDDFKPLSEELPTEQMPSRINLDPDGNLLITYINGLMFDSGTGYAYKYNPKTDELKDITPTTTSNGTAKKLNVGYGGVFSDRHDSNKLVATTCAQWYSQSWTADAWDRDAIAWGDRFF
;
A
#
# COMPACT_ATOMS: atom_id res chain seq x y z
N MET A 1 -34.26 -16.96 26.92
CA MET A 1 -33.99 -18.37 26.62
C MET A 1 -33.60 -18.49 25.15
N THR A 2 -32.35 -18.61 24.93
CA THR A 2 -31.63 -18.47 23.66
C THR A 2 -31.46 -19.84 23.02
N LYS A 3 -31.85 -20.02 21.77
CA LYS A 3 -31.54 -21.23 21.00
C LYS A 3 -30.37 -20.95 20.07
N GLN A 4 -29.19 -21.42 20.44
CA GLN A 4 -28.05 -21.57 19.53
C GLN A 4 -28.33 -22.71 18.56
N LYS A 5 -28.23 -22.45 17.26
CA LYS A 5 -28.16 -23.51 16.25
C LYS A 5 -26.68 -23.78 15.94
N LYS A 6 -26.22 -24.97 16.35
CA LYS A 6 -24.96 -25.52 15.89
C LYS A 6 -25.13 -26.05 14.47
N ILE A 7 -24.32 -25.58 13.55
CA ILE A 7 -24.14 -26.17 12.22
C ILE A 7 -22.93 -27.10 12.32
N ILE A 8 -23.16 -28.37 12.16
CA ILE A 8 -22.13 -29.41 12.09
C ILE A 8 -21.85 -29.63 10.59
N SER A 9 -20.66 -29.30 10.16
CA SER A 9 -20.17 -29.66 8.83
C SER A 9 -19.48 -31.02 8.90
N VAL A 10 -20.00 -31.99 8.18
CA VAL A 10 -19.41 -33.32 8.03
C VAL A 10 -18.49 -33.32 6.82
N LEU A 11 -17.21 -33.39 7.06
CA LEU A 11 -16.18 -33.64 6.03
C LEU A 11 -15.97 -35.15 5.94
N THR A 12 -16.32 -35.75 4.81
CA THR A 12 -16.01 -37.12 4.47
C THR A 12 -14.61 -37.17 3.82
N ALA A 13 -13.64 -37.66 4.54
CA ALA A 13 -12.32 -37.95 4.02
C ALA A 13 -12.33 -39.32 3.30
N ALA A 14 -12.01 -39.32 2.01
CA ALA A 14 -11.68 -40.57 1.30
C ALA A 14 -10.14 -40.70 1.27
N ALA A 15 -9.65 -41.64 2.06
CA ALA A 15 -8.24 -42.05 2.03
C ALA A 15 -8.00 -43.02 0.87
N LEU A 16 -7.12 -42.68 -0.06
CA LEU A 16 -6.50 -43.63 -0.98
C LEU A 16 -5.05 -43.84 -0.53
N LEU A 17 -4.76 -45.02 -0.04
CA LEU A 17 -3.41 -45.54 0.15
C LEU A 17 -2.82 -45.88 -1.25
N CYS A 18 -1.72 -45.27 -1.61
CA CYS A 18 -0.77 -45.84 -2.58
C CYS A 18 0.62 -45.77 -1.98
N THR A 19 1.17 -46.95 -1.75
CA THR A 19 2.57 -47.21 -1.37
C THR A 19 3.49 -47.10 -2.59
N GLY A 20 4.61 -46.42 -2.42
CA GLY A 20 5.78 -46.76 -3.22
C GLY A 20 6.67 -45.65 -3.72
N ILE A 21 7.84 -45.56 -3.10
CA ILE A 21 9.15 -45.22 -3.68
C ILE A 21 9.43 -43.76 -4.05
N GLY A 22 10.43 -43.20 -3.34
CA GLY A 22 10.91 -41.84 -3.43
C GLY A 22 11.49 -41.41 -4.79
N THR A 23 11.35 -40.14 -5.02
CA THR A 23 12.29 -39.30 -5.78
C THR A 23 12.07 -37.83 -5.40
N ALA A 24 13.19 -37.14 -5.31
CA ALA A 24 13.48 -35.73 -5.33
C ALA A 24 12.29 -34.73 -5.39
N GLY A 25 12.35 -33.74 -4.52
CA GLY A 25 11.39 -32.64 -4.43
C GLY A 25 11.20 -31.93 -5.78
N ILE A 26 10.00 -32.07 -6.30
CA ILE A 26 9.48 -31.20 -7.34
C ILE A 26 8.50 -30.28 -6.61
N SER A 27 8.90 -29.02 -6.41
CA SER A 27 7.97 -27.97 -6.03
C SER A 27 6.89 -27.91 -7.11
N GLN A 28 5.68 -28.32 -6.78
CA GLN A 28 4.55 -28.16 -7.70
C GLN A 28 4.28 -26.67 -7.90
N PRO A 29 4.20 -26.21 -9.16
CA PRO A 29 3.74 -24.84 -9.39
C PRO A 29 2.29 -24.72 -8.90
N LEU A 30 2.02 -23.69 -8.12
CA LEU A 30 0.66 -23.29 -7.77
C LEU A 30 -0.08 -22.99 -9.08
N THR A 31 -0.91 -23.90 -9.53
CA THR A 31 -1.76 -23.68 -10.70
C THR A 31 -2.95 -22.83 -10.28
N ALA A 32 -3.10 -21.67 -10.89
CA ALA A 32 -4.27 -20.83 -10.78
C ALA A 32 -5.49 -21.50 -11.46
N SER A 33 -5.98 -22.57 -10.84
CA SER A 33 -7.15 -23.34 -11.33
C SER A 33 -8.40 -23.07 -10.48
N ALA A 34 -8.34 -22.14 -9.54
CA ALA A 34 -9.42 -21.93 -8.58
C ALA A 34 -10.28 -20.67 -8.86
N ALA A 35 -9.90 -19.82 -9.81
CA ALA A 35 -10.60 -18.55 -10.04
C ALA A 35 -12.08 -18.72 -10.34
N ASP A 36 -12.43 -19.62 -11.25
CA ASP A 36 -13.84 -19.83 -11.65
C ASP A 36 -14.73 -20.42 -10.55
N SER A 37 -14.16 -21.14 -9.59
CA SER A 37 -14.93 -21.75 -8.49
C SER A 37 -15.09 -20.84 -7.28
N ILE A 38 -14.19 -19.89 -7.10
CA ILE A 38 -14.23 -18.90 -5.99
C ILE A 38 -15.23 -17.79 -6.35
N GLU A 39 -15.21 -17.25 -7.56
CA GLU A 39 -16.16 -16.22 -8.01
C GLU A 39 -17.62 -16.65 -7.89
N SER A 40 -17.92 -17.92 -8.15
CA SER A 40 -19.30 -18.43 -8.09
C SER A 40 -19.84 -18.61 -6.66
N SER A 41 -18.97 -18.54 -5.63
CA SER A 41 -19.34 -18.71 -4.22
C SER A 41 -19.25 -17.41 -3.40
N MET A 42 -18.73 -16.33 -3.97
CA MET A 42 -18.67 -15.02 -3.33
C MET A 42 -19.93 -14.22 -3.58
N ASP A 43 -20.51 -13.68 -2.53
CA ASP A 43 -21.58 -12.70 -2.60
C ASP A 43 -20.98 -11.31 -2.60
N TRP A 44 -21.05 -10.61 -3.74
CA TRP A 44 -20.47 -9.28 -3.90
C TRP A 44 -21.50 -8.20 -3.65
N ASP A 45 -21.20 -7.28 -2.74
CA ASP A 45 -22.03 -6.11 -2.49
C ASP A 45 -21.22 -4.83 -2.72
N THR A 46 -21.90 -3.75 -3.04
CA THR A 46 -21.28 -2.46 -3.34
C THR A 46 -21.11 -1.65 -2.05
N LEU A 47 -19.88 -1.32 -1.71
CA LEU A 47 -19.57 -0.37 -0.65
C LEU A 47 -19.65 1.07 -1.21
N ASN A 48 -20.83 1.67 -1.22
CA ASN A 48 -21.04 3.00 -1.78
C ASN A 48 -20.41 4.08 -0.91
N ILE A 49 -19.32 4.68 -1.38
CA ILE A 49 -18.80 5.95 -0.85
C ILE A 49 -19.51 7.08 -1.59
N ALA A 50 -20.38 7.80 -0.91
CA ALA A 50 -21.14 8.89 -1.51
C ALA A 50 -20.35 10.20 -1.67
N GLY A 51 -19.03 10.12 -1.64
CA GLY A 51 -18.12 11.26 -1.71
C GLY A 51 -17.49 11.45 -3.08
N GLY A 52 -16.68 12.49 -3.23
CA GLY A 52 -15.87 12.74 -4.42
C GLY A 52 -14.51 12.08 -4.33
N GLY A 53 -13.90 11.86 -5.51
CA GLY A 53 -12.55 11.37 -5.63
C GLY A 53 -12.41 9.90 -5.92
N PHE A 54 -11.17 9.50 -6.16
CA PHE A 54 -10.77 8.12 -6.37
C PHE A 54 -10.41 7.51 -5.01
N VAL A 55 -10.98 6.35 -4.66
CA VAL A 55 -10.60 5.60 -3.47
C VAL A 55 -9.21 5.03 -3.70
N SER A 56 -8.23 5.55 -3.01
CA SER A 56 -6.83 5.23 -3.19
C SER A 56 -6.30 4.21 -2.17
N GLY A 57 -7.00 4.02 -1.04
CA GLY A 57 -6.66 3.03 -0.03
C GLY A 57 -7.83 2.69 0.88
N ILE A 58 -7.83 1.45 1.37
CA ILE A 58 -8.71 0.97 2.43
C ILE A 58 -7.83 0.28 3.46
N ILE A 59 -7.99 0.62 4.73
CA ILE A 59 -7.35 -0.07 5.85
C ILE A 59 -8.40 -0.57 6.82
N THR A 60 -8.08 -1.65 7.50
CA THR A 60 -8.94 -2.27 8.51
C THR A 60 -8.16 -2.47 9.79
N GLY A 61 -8.71 -2.03 10.91
CA GLY A 61 -8.36 -2.53 12.21
C GLY A 61 -9.16 -3.79 12.56
N ASP A 62 -9.30 -4.09 13.83
CA ASP A 62 -10.09 -5.21 14.31
C ASP A 62 -11.60 -4.92 14.21
N ASP A 63 -12.03 -3.73 14.59
CA ASP A 63 -13.44 -3.32 14.62
C ASP A 63 -13.77 -2.15 13.66
N GLN A 64 -12.77 -1.49 13.08
CA GLN A 64 -12.93 -0.32 12.22
C GLN A 64 -12.49 -0.59 10.79
N MET A 65 -13.10 0.10 9.84
CA MET A 65 -12.66 0.14 8.45
C MET A 65 -12.67 1.59 7.96
N TYR A 66 -11.55 2.01 7.38
CA TYR A 66 -11.34 3.35 6.87
C TYR A 66 -10.98 3.33 5.39
N ALA A 67 -11.38 4.38 4.68
CA ALA A 67 -11.01 4.59 3.29
C ALA A 67 -10.44 5.99 3.10
N ARG A 68 -9.42 6.12 2.26
CA ARG A 68 -8.86 7.40 1.82
C ARG A 68 -9.13 7.65 0.34
N THR A 69 -9.24 8.93 0.01
CA THR A 69 -9.44 9.36 -1.38
C THR A 69 -8.45 10.45 -1.77
N ASP A 70 -8.29 10.62 -3.07
CA ASP A 70 -7.38 11.59 -3.64
C ASP A 70 -7.86 13.05 -3.52
N VAL A 71 -9.16 13.31 -3.41
CA VAL A 71 -9.72 14.68 -3.32
C VAL A 71 -10.96 14.80 -2.42
N GLY A 72 -11.42 13.72 -1.81
CA GLY A 72 -12.65 13.70 -1.01
C GLY A 72 -12.44 13.48 0.48
N GLY A 73 -11.17 13.41 0.94
CA GLY A 73 -10.84 13.17 2.34
C GLY A 73 -10.83 11.68 2.71
N ALA A 74 -11.00 11.43 4.00
CA ALA A 74 -11.08 10.10 4.58
C ALA A 74 -12.49 9.78 5.05
N TYR A 75 -12.78 8.49 5.14
CA TYR A 75 -14.08 7.95 5.52
C TYR A 75 -13.92 6.80 6.49
N ARG A 76 -14.88 6.63 7.42
CA ARG A 76 -15.06 5.46 8.28
C ARG A 76 -16.32 4.73 7.87
N TYR A 77 -16.28 3.39 7.85
CA TYR A 77 -17.45 2.59 7.56
C TYR A 77 -18.29 2.38 8.83
N ASP A 78 -19.56 2.79 8.75
CA ASP A 78 -20.56 2.52 9.79
C ASP A 78 -21.24 1.19 9.49
N TYR A 79 -20.90 0.17 10.26
CA TYR A 79 -21.43 -1.19 10.09
C TYR A 79 -22.92 -1.31 10.43
N GLU A 80 -23.46 -0.43 11.31
CA GLU A 80 -24.88 -0.44 11.65
C GLU A 80 -25.74 0.14 10.53
N GLN A 81 -25.29 1.26 9.98
CA GLN A 81 -26.00 1.96 8.90
C GLN A 81 -25.56 1.49 7.51
N LYS A 82 -24.53 0.64 7.43
CA LYS A 82 -23.92 0.14 6.18
C LYS A 82 -23.57 1.25 5.19
N LYS A 83 -22.92 2.28 5.70
CA LYS A 83 -22.52 3.43 4.89
C LYS A 83 -21.17 3.98 5.32
N TRP A 84 -20.53 4.70 4.42
CA TRP A 84 -19.34 5.48 4.72
C TRP A 84 -19.70 6.83 5.34
N VAL A 85 -18.99 7.21 6.39
CA VAL A 85 -19.10 8.51 7.08
C VAL A 85 -17.84 9.29 6.75
N GLN A 86 -17.99 10.46 6.15
CA GLN A 86 -16.90 11.36 5.83
C GLN A 86 -16.35 11.99 7.11
N LEU A 87 -15.03 11.93 7.33
CA LEU A 87 -14.37 12.33 8.58
C LEU A 87 -13.87 13.78 8.57
N MET A 88 -13.57 14.34 7.40
CA MET A 88 -12.87 15.62 7.27
C MET A 88 -13.79 16.79 6.94
N GLY A 89 -15.07 16.72 7.35
CA GLY A 89 -16.06 17.77 7.11
C GLY A 89 -15.80 19.08 7.87
N PHE A 90 -14.85 19.12 8.78
CA PHE A 90 -14.42 20.31 9.52
C PHE A 90 -13.50 21.23 8.72
N LEU A 91 -12.90 20.75 7.64
CA LEU A 91 -11.99 21.53 6.80
C LEU A 91 -12.75 22.64 6.05
N ASN A 92 -12.15 23.81 5.98
CA ASN A 92 -12.67 24.94 5.23
C ASN A 92 -12.06 25.02 3.81
N GLU A 93 -12.53 25.96 2.99
CA GLU A 93 -12.07 26.13 1.60
C GLU A 93 -10.57 26.42 1.51
N ALA A 94 -9.97 27.10 2.48
CA ALA A 94 -8.53 27.40 2.47
C ALA A 94 -7.70 26.14 2.70
N ASP A 95 -8.24 25.13 3.38
CA ASP A 95 -7.59 23.88 3.77
C ASP A 95 -7.96 22.70 2.85
N ARG A 96 -8.66 22.97 1.76
CA ARG A 96 -9.17 21.92 0.83
C ARG A 96 -8.08 20.99 0.28
N GLY A 97 -6.81 21.39 0.29
CA GLY A 97 -5.69 20.54 -0.12
C GLY A 97 -5.50 19.34 0.79
N PHE A 98 -5.94 19.42 2.04
CA PHE A 98 -5.90 18.30 2.98
C PHE A 98 -6.99 17.24 2.73
N LEU A 99 -7.98 17.51 1.85
CA LEU A 99 -8.87 16.48 1.36
C LEU A 99 -8.17 15.46 0.42
N SER A 100 -6.93 15.74 0.05
CA SER A 100 -6.05 14.81 -0.65
C SER A 100 -5.28 14.00 0.38
N VAL A 101 -5.78 12.79 0.71
CA VAL A 101 -5.18 11.90 1.70
C VAL A 101 -4.21 10.96 1.00
N ASP A 102 -2.93 11.17 1.24
CA ASP A 102 -1.85 10.41 0.59
C ASP A 102 -1.65 9.03 1.21
N ALA A 103 -1.68 8.97 2.53
CA ALA A 103 -1.56 7.73 3.29
C ALA A 103 -2.38 7.79 4.60
N MET A 104 -2.66 6.65 5.17
CA MET A 104 -3.29 6.53 6.48
C MET A 104 -2.83 5.27 7.22
N CYS A 105 -2.87 5.31 8.54
CA CYS A 105 -2.71 4.12 9.36
C CYS A 105 -3.57 4.19 10.61
N VAL A 106 -3.89 3.02 11.13
CA VAL A 106 -4.52 2.83 12.44
C VAL A 106 -3.44 2.29 13.38
N ASP A 107 -3.47 2.70 14.63
CA ASP A 107 -2.62 2.10 15.65
C ASP A 107 -3.00 0.61 15.78
N PRO A 108 -2.04 -0.32 15.61
CA PRO A 108 -2.33 -1.75 15.69
C PRO A 108 -2.89 -2.23 17.04
N ASN A 109 -2.77 -1.40 18.08
CA ASN A 109 -3.22 -1.72 19.43
C ASN A 109 -4.48 -0.94 19.86
N ASP A 110 -4.93 0.04 19.03
CA ASP A 110 -6.07 0.91 19.32
C ASP A 110 -6.73 1.41 18.04
N ASP A 111 -7.77 0.74 17.60
CA ASP A 111 -8.53 1.05 16.37
C ASP A 111 -9.16 2.45 16.35
N ASP A 112 -9.27 3.11 17.49
CA ASP A 112 -9.78 4.49 17.60
C ASP A 112 -8.69 5.54 17.33
N THR A 113 -7.41 5.13 17.35
CA THR A 113 -6.28 6.00 17.01
C THR A 113 -5.93 5.89 15.54
N LEU A 114 -6.18 6.98 14.79
CA LEU A 114 -6.03 7.09 13.33
C LEU A 114 -5.09 8.24 12.96
N TYR A 115 -4.20 8.01 12.01
CA TYR A 115 -3.33 9.01 11.42
C TYR A 115 -3.63 9.13 9.92
N LEU A 116 -3.82 10.36 9.44
CA LEU A 116 -4.01 10.70 8.03
C LEU A 116 -2.88 11.61 7.58
N LEU A 117 -2.10 11.21 6.60
CA LEU A 117 -1.10 12.04 5.93
C LEU A 117 -1.76 12.76 4.77
N CYS A 118 -1.84 14.07 4.83
CA CYS A 118 -2.63 14.88 3.93
C CYS A 118 -1.81 15.98 3.27
N GLY A 119 -2.05 16.22 1.99
CA GLY A 119 -1.44 17.34 1.28
C GLY A 119 -1.65 17.30 -0.23
N CYS A 120 -1.65 18.47 -0.85
CA CYS A 120 -1.70 18.61 -2.29
C CYS A 120 -1.01 19.91 -2.71
N ALA A 121 0.02 19.80 -3.56
CA ALA A 121 0.90 20.89 -3.95
C ALA A 121 0.20 22.14 -4.48
N TYR A 122 -0.91 21.97 -5.17
CA TYR A 122 -1.58 23.08 -5.83
C TYR A 122 -2.76 23.67 -5.04
N PHE A 123 -2.97 23.19 -3.81
CA PHE A 123 -3.98 23.69 -2.91
C PHE A 123 -3.38 23.99 -1.53
N SER A 124 -4.08 24.75 -0.71
CA SER A 124 -3.72 25.05 0.68
C SER A 124 -2.28 25.53 0.89
N GLY A 125 -1.73 26.24 -0.10
CA GLY A 125 -0.37 26.77 -0.05
C GLY A 125 0.71 25.69 -0.07
N ALA A 126 0.39 24.51 -0.57
CA ALA A 126 1.31 23.36 -0.63
C ALA A 126 1.70 22.81 0.76
N ARG A 127 0.83 22.96 1.74
CA ARG A 127 1.05 22.41 3.09
C ARG A 127 0.90 20.90 3.10
N THR A 128 1.68 20.26 3.96
CA THR A 128 1.55 18.84 4.33
C THR A 128 1.30 18.75 5.82
N ALA A 129 0.28 18.01 6.21
CA ALA A 129 -0.05 17.80 7.61
C ALA A 129 -0.39 16.34 7.90
N ILE A 130 -0.14 15.93 9.13
CA ILE A 130 -0.65 14.69 9.69
C ILE A 130 -1.83 15.07 10.57
N PHE A 131 -3.00 14.48 10.28
CA PHE A 131 -4.18 14.61 11.12
C PHE A 131 -4.26 13.36 12.00
N ARG A 132 -4.18 13.55 13.31
CA ARG A 132 -4.29 12.49 14.30
C ARG A 132 -5.65 12.54 14.96
N SER A 133 -6.34 11.42 15.02
CA SER A 133 -7.54 11.20 15.82
C SER A 133 -7.26 10.15 16.90
N ARG A 134 -7.91 10.25 18.04
CA ARG A 134 -7.91 9.27 19.14
C ARG A 134 -9.35 8.86 19.53
N ASP A 135 -10.30 9.09 18.63
CA ASP A 135 -11.73 8.85 18.83
C ASP A 135 -12.39 8.38 17.53
N ALA A 136 -11.71 7.50 16.81
CA ALA A 136 -12.17 6.89 15.56
C ALA A 136 -12.56 7.92 14.48
N GLY A 137 -11.91 9.10 14.47
CA GLY A 137 -12.13 10.14 13.48
C GLY A 137 -13.26 11.11 13.80
N GLU A 138 -13.77 11.13 15.04
CA GLU A 138 -14.76 12.14 15.45
C GLU A 138 -14.12 13.52 15.58
N THR A 139 -12.88 13.59 16.10
CA THR A 139 -12.07 14.82 16.17
C THR A 139 -10.64 14.57 15.68
N PHE A 140 -10.00 15.64 15.20
CA PHE A 140 -8.63 15.59 14.71
C PHE A 140 -7.78 16.73 15.26
N GLU A 141 -6.52 16.42 15.51
CA GLU A 141 -5.44 17.36 15.73
C GLU A 141 -4.61 17.48 14.45
N GLU A 142 -4.36 18.71 13.98
CA GLU A 142 -3.51 19.00 12.83
C GLU A 142 -2.06 19.18 13.28
N ILE A 143 -1.14 18.39 12.74
CA ILE A 143 0.31 18.47 12.95
C ILE A 143 0.95 18.86 11.63
N ASP A 144 1.47 20.09 11.52
CA ASP A 144 2.12 20.59 10.29
C ASP A 144 3.53 19.98 10.17
N VAL A 145 3.78 19.28 9.08
CA VAL A 145 5.07 18.67 8.75
C VAL A 145 5.64 19.18 7.41
N THR A 146 5.14 20.31 6.93
CA THR A 146 5.48 20.91 5.63
C THR A 146 6.99 21.13 5.46
N ASP A 147 7.69 21.51 6.53
CA ASP A 147 9.13 21.75 6.50
C ASP A 147 9.96 20.45 6.49
N LEU A 148 9.35 19.31 6.79
CA LEU A 148 10.02 18.02 6.89
C LEU A 148 9.81 17.15 5.66
N ILE A 149 8.56 17.03 5.20
CA ILE A 149 8.17 16.26 4.01
C ILE A 149 7.05 16.97 3.25
N GLN A 150 6.85 16.57 2.01
CA GLN A 150 5.70 16.98 1.24
C GLN A 150 5.03 15.78 0.57
N VAL A 151 3.71 15.86 0.44
CA VAL A 151 2.93 14.79 -0.20
C VAL A 151 1.90 15.34 -1.18
N HIS A 152 1.43 14.45 -2.02
CA HIS A 152 0.45 14.73 -3.06
C HIS A 152 -0.60 13.64 -3.12
N GLY A 153 -1.54 13.63 -2.22
CA GLY A 153 -2.60 12.64 -2.19
C GLY A 153 -3.42 12.53 -3.49
N ASN A 154 -3.36 13.56 -4.37
CA ASN A 154 -3.87 13.51 -5.74
C ASN A 154 -2.74 13.39 -6.78
N GLY A 155 -1.58 12.86 -6.41
CA GLY A 155 -0.42 12.67 -7.27
C GLY A 155 -0.37 11.30 -7.93
N TYR A 156 0.74 11.05 -8.63
CA TYR A 156 0.94 9.79 -9.33
C TYR A 156 1.11 8.58 -8.40
N GLY A 157 1.62 8.76 -7.19
CA GLY A 157 1.79 7.70 -6.19
C GLY A 157 0.55 7.35 -5.38
N ARG A 158 -0.60 8.02 -5.58
CA ARG A 158 -1.80 7.89 -4.73
C ARG A 158 -2.35 6.47 -4.59
N GLN A 159 -2.04 5.59 -5.52
CA GLN A 159 -2.45 4.18 -5.51
C GLN A 159 -1.43 3.23 -4.88
N CYS A 160 -0.28 3.74 -4.44
CA CYS A 160 0.72 2.96 -3.71
C CYS A 160 0.22 2.58 -2.31
N GLY A 161 1.05 1.85 -1.57
CA GLY A 161 0.79 1.47 -0.19
C GLY A 161 0.70 2.67 0.75
N GLU A 162 0.59 2.37 2.03
CA GLU A 162 0.55 3.42 3.03
C GLU A 162 1.99 3.86 3.36
N ALA A 163 2.24 5.16 3.29
CA ALA A 163 3.53 5.76 3.62
C ALA A 163 3.58 6.29 5.06
N ILE A 164 2.77 5.73 5.94
CA ILE A 164 2.77 5.99 7.37
C ILE A 164 2.49 4.68 8.10
N ALA A 165 3.24 4.40 9.18
CA ALA A 165 3.06 3.18 9.97
C ALA A 165 3.42 3.42 11.44
N VAL A 166 2.62 2.84 12.34
CA VAL A 166 2.83 2.79 13.79
C VAL A 166 3.54 1.48 14.13
N ASP A 167 4.53 1.53 15.03
CA ASP A 167 5.18 0.34 15.54
C ASP A 167 4.22 -0.46 16.44
N PRO A 168 3.91 -1.73 16.11
CA PRO A 168 3.00 -2.53 16.91
C PRO A 168 3.52 -2.87 18.31
N ASP A 169 4.84 -2.81 18.51
CA ASP A 169 5.46 -3.10 19.81
C ASP A 169 5.60 -1.85 20.68
N ASN A 170 5.64 -0.66 20.07
CA ASN A 170 5.69 0.62 20.77
C ASN A 170 4.96 1.72 19.98
N PRO A 171 3.68 1.98 20.27
CA PRO A 171 2.87 2.95 19.52
C PRO A 171 3.36 4.42 19.57
N ASP A 172 4.29 4.74 20.47
CA ASP A 172 4.95 6.06 20.47
C ASP A 172 5.86 6.24 19.25
N ILE A 173 6.30 5.15 18.61
CA ILE A 173 7.16 5.19 17.43
C ILE A 173 6.32 5.09 16.17
N ILE A 174 6.41 6.13 15.33
CA ILE A 174 5.68 6.21 14.07
C ILE A 174 6.65 6.67 12.99
N TYR A 175 6.64 6.00 11.84
CA TYR A 175 7.35 6.42 10.65
C TYR A 175 6.38 6.97 9.61
N CYS A 176 6.77 8.04 8.94
CA CYS A 176 5.99 8.68 7.89
C CYS A 176 6.91 9.13 6.76
N GLY A 177 6.46 8.99 5.52
CA GLY A 177 7.27 9.29 4.36
C GLY A 177 6.56 10.07 3.28
N GLY A 178 7.35 10.79 2.48
CA GLY A 178 6.89 11.59 1.35
C GLY A 178 8.08 12.01 0.50
N ASP A 179 7.90 13.08 -0.27
CA ASP A 179 9.00 13.78 -0.91
C ASP A 179 9.79 14.54 0.14
N ALA A 180 11.12 14.50 0.10
CA ALA A 180 11.90 15.32 1.01
C ALA A 180 11.82 16.80 0.63
N THR A 181 11.82 17.66 1.62
CA THR A 181 12.09 19.08 1.47
C THR A 181 13.59 19.35 1.47
N ALA A 182 14.02 20.55 1.10
CA ALA A 182 15.44 20.88 1.05
C ALA A 182 16.12 20.61 2.42
N GLY A 183 17.04 19.64 2.43
CA GLY A 183 17.80 19.26 3.61
C GLY A 183 17.21 18.16 4.48
N THR A 184 16.13 17.52 4.03
CA THR A 184 15.52 16.37 4.72
C THR A 184 15.65 15.07 3.93
N SER A 185 15.26 13.94 4.51
CA SER A 185 15.44 12.61 3.90
C SER A 185 14.22 12.07 3.18
N GLY A 186 13.06 12.75 3.25
CA GLY A 186 11.79 12.21 2.80
C GLY A 186 11.17 11.16 3.75
N LEU A 187 11.91 10.73 4.76
CA LEU A 187 11.42 9.87 5.84
C LEU A 187 11.53 10.62 7.16
N ILE A 188 10.45 10.65 7.90
CA ILE A 188 10.36 11.27 9.23
C ILE A 188 9.86 10.25 10.24
N MET A 189 10.13 10.49 11.50
CA MET A 189 9.65 9.65 12.59
C MET A 189 9.19 10.51 13.79
N SER A 190 8.28 9.94 14.55
CA SER A 190 7.91 10.36 15.90
C SER A 190 8.38 9.33 16.91
N GLU A 191 8.67 9.77 18.14
CA GLU A 191 8.98 8.92 19.30
C GLU A 191 8.06 9.22 20.49
N ASP A 192 6.97 9.95 20.25
CA ASP A 192 6.03 10.45 21.27
C ASP A 192 4.56 10.36 20.82
N GLY A 193 4.23 9.33 20.03
CA GLY A 193 2.86 9.09 19.57
C GLY A 193 2.35 10.14 18.58
N GLY A 194 3.27 10.79 17.84
CA GLY A 194 2.96 11.76 16.81
C GLY A 194 2.88 13.21 17.32
N ASP A 195 3.26 13.52 18.56
CA ASP A 195 3.27 14.89 19.08
C ASP A 195 4.38 15.71 18.40
N THR A 196 5.56 15.13 18.21
CA THR A 196 6.68 15.76 17.50
C THR A 196 7.26 14.84 16.43
N TRP A 197 7.83 15.44 15.38
CA TRP A 197 8.39 14.75 14.24
C TRP A 197 9.79 15.24 13.91
N LYS A 198 10.66 14.34 13.47
CA LYS A 198 12.02 14.63 13.03
C LYS A 198 12.39 13.85 11.80
N ALA A 199 13.30 14.39 10.98
CA ALA A 199 13.87 13.65 9.85
C ALA A 199 14.69 12.44 10.33
N VAL A 200 14.66 11.36 9.57
CA VAL A 200 15.47 10.16 9.76
C VAL A 200 16.77 10.33 8.97
N ASP A 201 17.83 10.80 9.65
CA ASP A 201 19.11 11.17 9.00
C ASP A 201 19.79 9.98 8.33
N GLY A 202 19.66 8.79 8.89
CA GLY A 202 20.22 7.57 8.32
C GLY A 202 19.66 7.22 6.96
N TYR A 203 18.36 7.44 6.75
CA TYR A 203 17.73 7.26 5.46
C TYR A 203 18.23 8.27 4.42
N GLY A 204 18.47 9.51 4.83
CA GLY A 204 19.07 10.55 4.00
C GLY A 204 20.49 10.21 3.50
N LYS A 205 21.26 9.42 4.26
CA LYS A 205 22.61 8.98 3.87
C LYS A 205 22.63 7.98 2.70
N LEU A 206 21.48 7.38 2.35
CA LEU A 206 21.37 6.51 1.20
C LEU A 206 21.49 7.28 -0.15
N ASP A 207 21.41 8.61 -0.10
CA ASP A 207 21.52 9.49 -1.28
C ASP A 207 20.60 9.03 -2.43
N LEU A 208 19.34 8.79 -2.09
CA LEU A 208 18.36 8.28 -3.03
C LEU A 208 17.80 9.39 -3.93
N PHE A 209 17.76 10.63 -3.42
CA PHE A 209 17.10 11.73 -4.05
C PHE A 209 17.99 13.00 -4.13
N GLU A 210 17.99 13.64 -5.29
CA GLU A 210 18.36 15.05 -5.42
C GLU A 210 17.08 15.87 -5.53
N TYR A 211 16.89 16.82 -4.61
CA TYR A 211 15.67 17.62 -4.57
C TYR A 211 15.85 18.97 -5.27
N GLU A 212 15.02 19.24 -6.25
CA GLU A 212 14.65 20.58 -6.68
C GLU A 212 13.15 20.75 -6.47
N ILE A 213 12.77 21.37 -5.37
CA ILE A 213 11.37 21.73 -5.13
C ILE A 213 11.16 23.15 -5.64
N ASN A 214 10.44 23.29 -6.73
CA ASN A 214 9.95 24.58 -7.21
C ASN A 214 8.51 24.76 -6.77
N TRP A 215 8.31 25.14 -5.53
CA TRP A 215 7.03 25.58 -5.03
C TRP A 215 6.81 27.08 -5.32
N PRO A 216 5.66 27.52 -5.74
CA PRO A 216 4.33 26.87 -5.78
C PRO A 216 3.85 26.45 -7.18
N THR A 217 4.70 26.23 -8.14
CA THR A 217 4.29 25.87 -9.50
C THR A 217 4.22 24.37 -9.66
N TRP A 218 3.03 23.81 -9.52
CA TRP A 218 2.71 22.38 -9.64
C TRP A 218 3.15 21.71 -10.97
N THR A 219 3.63 22.48 -11.93
CA THR A 219 4.13 22.01 -13.22
C THR A 219 5.58 21.50 -13.17
N GLU A 220 6.31 21.69 -12.07
CA GLU A 220 7.74 21.43 -12.02
C GLU A 220 8.21 20.60 -10.84
N HIS A 221 7.35 19.71 -10.29
CA HIS A 221 7.80 18.70 -9.37
C HIS A 221 8.72 17.72 -10.08
N LYS A 222 9.98 18.00 -10.01
CA LYS A 222 11.03 17.11 -10.48
C LYS A 222 11.83 16.64 -9.30
N VAL A 223 11.39 15.54 -8.68
CA VAL A 223 12.29 14.75 -7.85
C VAL A 223 13.37 14.26 -8.80
N LYS A 224 14.57 14.80 -8.69
CA LYS A 224 15.75 14.22 -9.33
C LYS A 224 16.25 13.13 -8.39
N THR A 225 16.25 11.92 -8.87
CA THR A 225 16.91 10.83 -8.18
C THR A 225 18.31 10.68 -8.73
N THR A 226 19.27 10.26 -7.89
CA THR A 226 20.60 9.81 -8.35
C THR A 226 20.49 8.52 -9.15
N ALA A 227 19.38 7.80 -9.01
CA ALA A 227 18.91 6.73 -9.86
C ALA A 227 18.13 7.30 -11.05
N GLU A 228 17.85 6.48 -12.05
CA GLU A 228 17.09 6.90 -13.23
C GLU A 228 15.73 7.46 -12.81
N LYS A 229 15.50 8.70 -13.21
CA LYS A 229 14.34 9.49 -12.83
C LYS A 229 13.06 8.89 -13.36
N TYR A 230 12.05 8.76 -12.50
CA TYR A 230 10.68 8.55 -12.94
C TYR A 230 9.98 9.89 -13.21
N ASP A 231 9.58 10.13 -14.46
CA ASP A 231 8.86 11.34 -14.86
C ASP A 231 7.41 11.28 -14.38
N GLY A 232 7.10 11.79 -13.21
CA GLY A 232 5.72 11.70 -12.79
C GLY A 232 5.38 12.29 -11.43
N GLY A 233 6.32 12.94 -10.74
CA GLY A 233 6.03 13.53 -9.43
C GLY A 233 5.63 12.47 -8.43
N ALA A 234 6.49 11.48 -8.26
CA ALA A 234 6.35 10.46 -7.26
C ALA A 234 6.59 11.04 -5.88
N ASN A 235 5.78 10.67 -4.93
CA ASN A 235 6.17 10.78 -3.53
C ASN A 235 7.38 9.88 -3.31
N GLY A 236 8.48 10.41 -2.80
CA GLY A 236 9.74 9.70 -2.65
C GLY A 236 9.59 8.35 -1.95
N VAL A 237 8.88 8.30 -0.84
CA VAL A 237 8.50 7.08 -0.13
C VAL A 237 7.13 6.59 -0.61
N SER A 238 7.05 5.35 -1.09
CA SER A 238 5.82 4.77 -1.63
C SER A 238 5.03 3.91 -0.64
N THR A 239 5.72 3.30 0.33
CA THR A 239 5.10 2.41 1.31
C THR A 239 6.01 2.20 2.50
N ILE A 240 5.44 2.10 3.69
CA ILE A 240 6.14 1.79 4.94
C ILE A 240 5.40 0.65 5.65
N THR A 241 6.17 -0.25 6.26
CA THR A 241 5.61 -1.32 7.10
C THR A 241 6.56 -1.58 8.26
N ILE A 242 6.02 -1.85 9.44
CA ILE A 242 6.80 -2.19 10.64
C ILE A 242 6.35 -3.56 11.12
N THR A 243 7.30 -4.46 11.29
CA THR A 243 7.07 -5.80 11.86
C THR A 243 8.37 -6.39 12.36
N ASP A 244 8.28 -7.26 13.38
CA ASP A 244 9.43 -7.97 13.96
C ASP A 244 10.58 -7.02 14.38
N GLY A 245 10.24 -5.83 14.96
CA GLY A 245 11.18 -4.82 15.39
C GLY A 245 11.93 -4.10 14.25
N LYS A 246 11.49 -4.24 13.01
CA LYS A 246 12.12 -3.65 11.82
C LYS A 246 11.15 -2.76 11.06
N VAL A 247 11.69 -1.68 10.51
CA VAL A 247 10.97 -0.79 9.58
C VAL A 247 11.43 -1.07 8.15
N PHE A 248 10.48 -1.26 7.25
CA PHE A 248 10.67 -1.50 5.82
C PHE A 248 10.14 -0.31 5.04
N VAL A 249 10.99 0.29 4.23
CA VAL A 249 10.68 1.54 3.50
C VAL A 249 10.87 1.33 2.01
N GLY A 250 9.78 1.39 1.28
CA GLY A 250 9.76 1.36 -0.19
C GLY A 250 9.89 2.76 -0.77
N THR A 251 10.68 2.90 -1.82
CA THR A 251 11.02 4.16 -2.46
C THR A 251 10.68 4.12 -3.95
N SER A 252 10.06 5.17 -4.47
CA SER A 252 9.63 5.27 -5.88
C SER A 252 10.80 5.63 -6.80
N ILE A 253 11.86 4.83 -6.81
CA ILE A 253 13.04 5.01 -7.66
C ILE A 253 13.35 3.75 -8.48
N LYS A 254 14.12 3.92 -9.55
CA LYS A 254 14.66 2.86 -10.40
C LYS A 254 16.19 2.93 -10.49
N GLY A 255 16.81 1.85 -10.95
CA GLY A 255 18.25 1.78 -11.19
C GLY A 255 19.11 1.57 -9.93
N LYS A 256 18.50 1.60 -8.75
CA LYS A 256 19.13 1.32 -7.45
C LYS A 256 18.20 0.44 -6.60
N ALA A 257 18.72 -0.11 -5.51
CA ALA A 257 17.88 -0.68 -4.46
C ALA A 257 16.84 0.34 -4.00
N ASN A 258 15.60 -0.09 -3.90
CA ASN A 258 14.45 0.78 -3.65
C ASN A 258 13.51 0.25 -2.55
N LEU A 259 13.91 -0.81 -1.88
CA LEU A 259 13.31 -1.30 -0.65
C LEU A 259 14.41 -1.48 0.39
N HIS A 260 14.31 -0.73 1.48
CA HIS A 260 15.31 -0.68 2.54
C HIS A 260 14.71 -1.11 3.87
N VAL A 261 15.57 -1.61 4.74
CA VAL A 261 15.22 -2.08 6.09
C VAL A 261 16.20 -1.54 7.12
N ALA A 262 15.68 -1.20 8.30
CA ALA A 262 16.46 -0.92 9.50
C ALA A 262 15.75 -1.50 10.73
N GLU A 263 16.47 -1.69 11.85
CA GLU A 263 15.83 -1.89 13.15
C GLU A 263 15.07 -0.61 13.53
N VAL A 264 13.92 -0.75 14.18
CA VAL A 264 13.13 0.40 14.65
C VAL A 264 13.97 1.30 15.55
N GLY A 265 13.94 2.60 15.31
CA GLY A 265 14.76 3.58 16.00
C GLY A 265 16.22 3.67 15.55
N SER A 266 16.64 2.84 14.58
CA SER A 266 18.01 2.87 14.04
C SER A 266 18.11 3.75 12.80
N ASP A 267 19.28 4.34 12.61
CA ASP A 267 19.68 5.08 11.41
C ASP A 267 20.40 4.20 10.35
N ASP A 268 20.57 2.90 10.61
CA ASP A 268 21.35 1.99 9.75
C ASP A 268 20.46 1.30 8.71
N PHE A 269 19.97 2.07 7.75
CA PHE A 269 19.20 1.56 6.63
C PHE A 269 20.09 0.86 5.60
N LYS A 270 19.63 -0.31 5.15
CA LYS A 270 20.30 -1.11 4.10
C LYS A 270 19.29 -1.68 3.13
N PRO A 271 19.68 -2.01 1.88
CA PRO A 271 18.82 -2.75 0.96
C PRO A 271 18.30 -4.04 1.61
N LEU A 272 17.01 -4.34 1.41
CA LEU A 272 16.40 -5.55 1.94
C LEU A 272 17.02 -6.80 1.32
N SER A 273 17.19 -6.81 0.01
CA SER A 273 17.80 -7.92 -0.74
C SER A 273 18.30 -7.43 -2.10
N GLU A 274 19.42 -8.00 -2.55
CA GLU A 274 19.92 -7.77 -3.91
C GLU A 274 19.14 -8.54 -4.99
N GLU A 275 18.27 -9.46 -4.60
CA GLU A 275 17.42 -10.23 -5.52
C GLU A 275 16.16 -9.45 -5.93
N LEU A 276 15.82 -8.38 -5.23
CA LEU A 276 14.67 -7.54 -5.56
C LEU A 276 14.93 -6.70 -6.82
N PRO A 277 13.89 -6.46 -7.65
CA PRO A 277 14.06 -5.72 -8.89
C PRO A 277 14.38 -4.25 -8.64
N THR A 278 15.27 -3.69 -9.47
CA THR A 278 15.60 -2.27 -9.48
C THR A 278 14.98 -1.50 -10.65
N GLU A 279 14.48 -2.22 -11.66
CA GLU A 279 13.78 -1.62 -12.81
C GLU A 279 12.28 -1.38 -12.57
N GLN A 280 11.76 -1.94 -11.52
CA GLN A 280 10.43 -1.69 -10.97
C GLN A 280 10.56 -1.07 -9.59
N MET A 281 9.48 -0.45 -9.12
CA MET A 281 9.39 0.23 -7.82
C MET A 281 8.47 -0.54 -6.89
N PRO A 282 8.77 -0.61 -5.58
CA PRO A 282 7.83 -1.16 -4.62
C PRO A 282 6.55 -0.31 -4.60
N SER A 283 5.42 -0.96 -4.78
CA SER A 283 4.12 -0.31 -4.80
C SER A 283 3.42 -0.40 -3.44
N ARG A 284 3.39 -1.61 -2.89
CA ARG A 284 2.69 -1.87 -1.64
C ARG A 284 3.36 -3.00 -0.86
N ILE A 285 3.37 -2.88 0.45
CA ILE A 285 3.73 -3.93 1.39
C ILE A 285 2.53 -4.17 2.28
N ASN A 286 2.05 -5.41 2.31
CA ASN A 286 1.05 -5.87 3.27
C ASN A 286 1.67 -6.95 4.16
N LEU A 287 1.09 -7.19 5.33
CA LEU A 287 1.49 -8.28 6.20
C LEU A 287 0.52 -9.45 6.06
N ASP A 288 1.04 -10.66 6.07
CA ASP A 288 0.23 -11.84 6.28
C ASP A 288 0.05 -12.12 7.80
N PRO A 289 -0.84 -13.04 8.20
CA PRO A 289 -1.06 -13.37 9.63
C PRO A 289 0.17 -13.88 10.38
N ASP A 290 1.20 -14.36 9.67
CA ASP A 290 2.44 -14.85 10.26
C ASP A 290 3.51 -13.75 10.37
N GLY A 291 3.19 -12.52 9.94
CA GLY A 291 4.08 -11.35 9.93
C GLY A 291 5.06 -11.34 8.76
N ASN A 292 4.83 -12.14 7.71
CA ASN A 292 5.63 -12.02 6.49
C ASN A 292 5.15 -10.84 5.63
N LEU A 293 6.08 -10.21 4.92
CA LEU A 293 5.80 -9.14 3.99
C LEU A 293 5.31 -9.72 2.65
N LEU A 294 4.21 -9.19 2.17
CA LEU A 294 3.69 -9.40 0.82
C LEU A 294 3.97 -8.12 0.02
N ILE A 295 4.98 -8.18 -0.85
CA ILE A 295 5.55 -7.02 -1.51
C ILE A 295 5.15 -7.04 -2.99
N THR A 296 4.61 -5.94 -3.50
CA THR A 296 4.33 -5.78 -4.93
C THR A 296 5.21 -4.72 -5.56
N TYR A 297 5.58 -4.96 -6.81
CA TYR A 297 6.38 -4.10 -7.65
C TYR A 297 5.63 -3.71 -8.91
N ILE A 298 5.82 -2.46 -9.34
CA ILE A 298 5.26 -1.87 -10.56
C ILE A 298 6.35 -1.11 -11.31
N ASN A 299 6.24 -1.00 -12.63
CA ASN A 299 7.20 -0.24 -13.42
C ASN A 299 6.82 1.23 -13.64
N GLY A 300 5.68 1.67 -13.11
CA GLY A 300 5.19 3.04 -13.18
C GLY A 300 4.23 3.36 -12.05
N LEU A 301 4.18 4.60 -11.60
CA LEU A 301 3.37 5.04 -10.46
C LEU A 301 1.92 5.37 -10.81
N MET A 302 1.59 5.39 -12.05
CA MET A 302 0.25 5.67 -12.55
C MET A 302 -0.19 4.58 -13.52
N PHE A 303 -1.08 4.87 -14.41
CA PHE A 303 -1.82 3.97 -15.28
C PHE A 303 -0.99 3.13 -16.26
N ASP A 304 0.31 3.35 -16.38
CA ASP A 304 1.18 2.66 -17.34
C ASP A 304 1.96 1.49 -16.73
N SER A 305 1.49 0.94 -15.62
CA SER A 305 2.18 -0.16 -14.96
C SER A 305 1.97 -1.49 -15.71
N GLY A 306 2.70 -1.66 -16.82
CA GLY A 306 2.63 -2.85 -17.67
C GLY A 306 3.43 -4.04 -17.17
N THR A 307 4.31 -3.89 -16.20
CA THR A 307 5.14 -4.97 -15.64
C THR A 307 5.28 -4.84 -14.13
N GLY A 308 5.42 -5.96 -13.44
CA GLY A 308 5.59 -5.99 -12.01
C GLY A 308 5.87 -7.39 -11.50
N TYR A 309 6.06 -7.47 -10.20
CA TYR A 309 6.35 -8.70 -9.47
C TYR A 309 5.62 -8.72 -8.14
N ALA A 310 5.50 -9.90 -7.57
CA ALA A 310 5.02 -10.11 -6.22
C ALA A 310 6.00 -11.02 -5.47
N TYR A 311 6.37 -10.61 -4.26
CA TYR A 311 7.29 -11.34 -3.39
C TYR A 311 6.68 -11.56 -2.01
N LYS A 312 7.07 -12.65 -1.37
CA LYS A 312 6.86 -12.89 0.05
C LYS A 312 8.21 -12.93 0.74
N TYR A 313 8.39 -12.14 1.79
CA TYR A 313 9.62 -12.09 2.58
C TYR A 313 9.32 -12.39 4.04
N ASN A 314 10.12 -13.26 4.64
CA ASN A 314 10.03 -13.59 6.06
C ASN A 314 11.11 -12.81 6.83
N PRO A 315 10.73 -11.84 7.69
CA PRO A 315 11.69 -10.99 8.40
C PRO A 315 12.50 -11.73 9.48
N LYS A 316 12.07 -12.92 9.90
CA LYS A 316 12.75 -13.73 10.92
C LYS A 316 13.82 -14.65 10.35
N THR A 317 13.65 -15.09 9.09
CA THR A 317 14.55 -16.04 8.44
C THR A 317 15.30 -15.46 7.25
N ASP A 318 15.01 -14.21 6.88
CA ASP A 318 15.51 -13.53 5.66
C ASP A 318 15.18 -14.29 4.36
N GLU A 319 14.17 -15.17 4.37
CA GLU A 319 13.74 -15.90 3.18
C GLU A 319 12.91 -15.01 2.27
N LEU A 320 13.38 -14.81 1.03
CA LEU A 320 12.68 -14.11 -0.03
C LEU A 320 12.15 -15.13 -1.05
N LYS A 321 10.85 -15.09 -1.34
CA LYS A 321 10.19 -15.96 -2.30
C LYS A 321 9.44 -15.15 -3.35
N ASP A 322 9.72 -15.42 -4.62
CA ASP A 322 8.94 -14.90 -5.74
C ASP A 322 7.57 -15.64 -5.80
N ILE A 323 6.49 -14.89 -5.56
CA ILE A 323 5.11 -15.37 -5.60
C ILE A 323 4.33 -14.76 -6.76
N THR A 324 5.02 -14.18 -7.75
CA THR A 324 4.39 -13.60 -8.93
C THR A 324 3.46 -14.61 -9.59
N PRO A 325 2.16 -14.30 -9.76
CA PRO A 325 1.19 -15.19 -10.37
C PRO A 325 1.63 -15.71 -11.73
N THR A 326 1.32 -16.95 -12.02
CA THR A 326 1.63 -17.58 -13.30
C THR A 326 0.35 -17.96 -14.04
N THR A 327 0.35 -17.77 -15.34
CA THR A 327 -0.71 -18.28 -16.23
C THR A 327 -0.17 -19.45 -17.04
N THR A 328 -1.03 -20.40 -17.36
CA THR A 328 -0.68 -21.50 -18.24
C THR A 328 -1.23 -21.26 -19.64
N SER A 329 -0.36 -21.16 -20.61
CA SER A 329 -0.72 -21.08 -22.03
C SER A 329 -0.06 -22.22 -22.79
N ASN A 330 -0.85 -23.01 -23.53
CA ASN A 330 -0.37 -24.18 -24.28
C ASN A 330 0.47 -25.15 -23.43
N GLY A 331 0.08 -25.38 -22.17
CA GLY A 331 0.78 -26.30 -21.27
C GLY A 331 2.08 -25.75 -20.67
N THR A 332 2.44 -24.49 -20.95
CA THR A 332 3.63 -23.84 -20.39
C THR A 332 3.21 -22.78 -19.40
N ALA A 333 3.68 -22.89 -18.15
CA ALA A 333 3.50 -21.87 -17.15
C ALA A 333 4.41 -20.66 -17.46
N LYS A 334 3.83 -19.46 -17.45
CA LYS A 334 4.55 -18.19 -17.58
C LYS A 334 4.12 -17.24 -16.49
N LYS A 335 5.04 -16.46 -15.94
CA LYS A 335 4.71 -15.37 -15.05
C LYS A 335 3.76 -14.38 -15.75
N LEU A 336 2.77 -13.95 -15.04
CA LEU A 336 1.86 -12.91 -15.53
C LEU A 336 2.57 -11.56 -15.47
N ASN A 337 2.95 -11.06 -16.65
CA ASN A 337 3.69 -9.81 -16.76
C ASN A 337 2.75 -8.61 -16.80
N VAL A 338 2.34 -8.15 -15.62
CA VAL A 338 1.46 -6.99 -15.39
C VAL A 338 1.94 -6.23 -14.17
N GLY A 339 1.47 -5.01 -13.96
CA GLY A 339 1.64 -4.32 -12.69
C GLY A 339 0.74 -4.92 -11.61
N TYR A 340 1.22 -4.99 -10.37
CA TYR A 340 0.45 -5.50 -9.24
C TYR A 340 0.10 -4.38 -8.29
N GLY A 341 -1.20 -4.19 -8.02
CA GLY A 341 -1.71 -3.20 -7.09
C GLY A 341 -1.52 -3.60 -5.62
N GLY A 342 -1.63 -4.91 -5.35
CA GLY A 342 -1.42 -5.45 -4.01
C GLY A 342 -1.53 -6.97 -3.99
N VAL A 343 -0.95 -7.59 -2.98
CA VAL A 343 -1.15 -8.98 -2.60
C VAL A 343 -1.62 -9.02 -1.16
N PHE A 344 -2.65 -9.77 -0.89
CA PHE A 344 -3.27 -9.92 0.41
C PHE A 344 -3.41 -11.40 0.75
N SER A 345 -3.35 -11.73 2.01
CA SER A 345 -3.60 -13.09 2.50
C SER A 345 -4.97 -13.18 3.18
N ASP A 346 -5.50 -14.40 3.23
CA ASP A 346 -6.59 -14.74 4.13
C ASP A 346 -6.13 -14.53 5.60
N ARG A 347 -7.00 -13.94 6.43
CA ARG A 347 -6.68 -13.67 7.85
C ARG A 347 -6.38 -14.94 8.67
N HIS A 348 -6.79 -16.11 8.20
CA HIS A 348 -6.67 -17.40 8.90
C HIS A 348 -5.76 -18.38 8.18
N ASP A 349 -5.26 -18.03 6.98
CA ASP A 349 -4.42 -18.92 6.19
C ASP A 349 -3.45 -18.11 5.31
N SER A 350 -2.23 -17.93 5.79
CA SER A 350 -1.16 -17.21 5.11
C SER A 350 -0.73 -17.82 3.76
N ASN A 351 -1.25 -19.01 3.40
CA ASN A 351 -1.00 -19.65 2.10
C ASN A 351 -2.08 -19.34 1.07
N LYS A 352 -3.19 -18.74 1.47
CA LYS A 352 -4.21 -18.25 0.53
C LYS A 352 -3.98 -16.78 0.25
N LEU A 353 -3.62 -16.50 -0.98
CA LEU A 353 -3.27 -15.17 -1.44
C LEU A 353 -4.23 -14.71 -2.53
N VAL A 354 -4.56 -13.42 -2.48
CA VAL A 354 -5.28 -12.71 -3.54
C VAL A 354 -4.36 -11.62 -4.06
N ALA A 355 -4.08 -11.62 -5.35
CA ALA A 355 -3.32 -10.58 -6.01
C ALA A 355 -4.25 -9.74 -6.90
N THR A 356 -4.10 -8.41 -6.82
CA THR A 356 -4.77 -7.47 -7.72
C THR A 356 -3.78 -6.93 -8.73
N THR A 357 -4.22 -6.72 -9.96
CA THR A 357 -3.41 -6.10 -11.00
C THR A 357 -3.77 -4.62 -11.11
N CYS A 358 -2.77 -3.78 -11.42
CA CYS A 358 -3.04 -2.39 -11.78
C CYS A 358 -3.73 -2.33 -13.14
N ALA A 359 -4.71 -1.42 -13.27
CA ALA A 359 -5.34 -1.13 -14.53
C ALA A 359 -4.30 -0.63 -15.55
N GLN A 360 -4.19 -1.30 -16.67
CA GLN A 360 -3.45 -0.79 -17.81
C GLN A 360 -4.32 0.22 -18.54
N TRP A 361 -4.08 1.50 -18.30
CA TRP A 361 -4.62 2.52 -19.15
C TRP A 361 -3.83 2.53 -20.45
N TYR A 362 -4.49 2.17 -21.54
CA TYR A 362 -3.98 2.56 -22.84
C TYR A 362 -4.17 4.05 -22.96
N SER A 363 -3.13 4.79 -22.68
CA SER A 363 -3.10 6.27 -22.59
C SER A 363 -3.49 7.00 -23.87
N GLN A 364 -3.89 6.29 -24.90
CA GLN A 364 -3.96 6.88 -26.23
C GLN A 364 -5.33 7.10 -26.81
N SER A 365 -6.38 6.65 -26.17
CA SER A 365 -7.70 6.99 -26.68
C SER A 365 -8.74 6.96 -25.57
N TRP A 366 -9.04 8.09 -25.03
CA TRP A 366 -10.34 8.38 -24.42
C TRP A 366 -11.41 8.34 -25.52
N THR A 367 -11.45 7.27 -26.30
CA THR A 367 -12.52 7.01 -27.24
C THR A 367 -13.65 6.31 -26.48
N ALA A 368 -14.87 6.46 -26.95
CA ALA A 368 -16.01 5.77 -26.37
C ALA A 368 -15.76 4.25 -26.26
N ASP A 369 -14.93 3.69 -27.13
CA ASP A 369 -14.53 2.29 -27.15
C ASP A 369 -13.60 1.92 -25.98
N ALA A 370 -12.85 2.85 -25.41
CA ALA A 370 -12.03 2.63 -24.22
C ALA A 370 -12.87 2.40 -22.94
N TRP A 371 -14.11 2.82 -22.96
CA TRP A 371 -15.11 2.57 -21.92
C TRP A 371 -15.97 1.36 -22.22
N ASP A 372 -15.74 0.70 -23.35
CA ASP A 372 -16.43 -0.55 -23.62
C ASP A 372 -15.92 -1.63 -22.66
N ARG A 373 -16.78 -2.56 -22.31
CA ARG A 373 -16.56 -3.71 -21.41
C ARG A 373 -15.25 -4.46 -21.65
N ASP A 374 -14.69 -4.41 -22.85
CA ASP A 374 -13.42 -5.05 -23.18
C ASP A 374 -12.23 -4.28 -22.58
N ALA A 375 -12.32 -2.96 -22.41
CA ALA A 375 -11.34 -2.19 -21.65
C ALA A 375 -11.43 -2.50 -20.15
N ILE A 376 -12.64 -2.70 -19.63
CA ILE A 376 -12.86 -3.14 -18.24
C ILE A 376 -12.35 -4.59 -18.03
N ALA A 377 -12.45 -5.44 -19.06
CA ALA A 377 -11.91 -6.81 -19.01
C ALA A 377 -10.36 -6.85 -18.96
N TRP A 378 -9.70 -5.77 -19.31
CA TRP A 378 -8.24 -5.59 -19.17
C TRP A 378 -7.85 -4.93 -17.85
N GLY A 379 -8.83 -4.41 -17.15
CA GLY A 379 -8.66 -3.83 -15.84
C GLY A 379 -8.26 -4.85 -14.77
N ASP A 380 -8.45 -4.48 -13.57
CA ASP A 380 -8.07 -5.24 -12.39
C ASP A 380 -8.59 -6.68 -12.45
N ARG A 381 -7.68 -7.61 -12.30
CA ARG A 381 -7.98 -9.04 -12.16
C ARG A 381 -7.59 -9.49 -10.78
N PHE A 382 -8.38 -10.38 -10.22
CA PHE A 382 -8.06 -11.11 -9.00
C PHE A 382 -7.45 -12.47 -9.36
N PHE A 383 -6.39 -12.85 -8.66
CA PHE A 383 -5.69 -14.11 -8.82
C PHE A 383 -5.50 -14.82 -7.50
#